data_4c83f9cf4a0c42c97b228c639c7a2e52
#
_entry.id   4c83f9cf4a0c42c97b228c639c7a2e52
#
_cell.length_a   1.000
_cell.length_b   1.000
_cell.length_c   1.000
_cell.angle_alpha   90.00
_cell.angle_beta   90.00
_cell.angle_gamma   90.00
#
_symmetry.space_group_name_H-M   'P 1'
#
loop_
_entity.id
_entity.type
_entity.pdbx_description
1 polymer ?
#
loop_
_entity_poly.entity_id
_entity_poly.type
_entity_poly.pdbx_seq_one_letter_code
_entity_poly.pdbx_strand_id
1 'polypeptide(L)'
;EGTTNEKICAITAAMKYGTGLQFFAHTHPKRFFDVGMAEQHAVTFAAGLASQGMLPVVCIYSTFLQRSYDQIIHDVNLLRENVVFAIDRAGFVPADGETHQGIYDPAFLSQLGMPLYAPSNYQELNYWLQQLLSDRFHGPRAIRYPRGGQDAALAEFGCTGEDYDFLRKADDATIVLVSYADELADLLQAERELQQKSIA
;
A
#
# COMPACT_ATOMS: atom_id res chain seq x y z
N GLU A 1 -2.24 0.83 -16.47
CA GLU A 1 -3.64 0.94 -16.09
C GLU A 1 -4.26 2.29 -16.50
N GLY A 2 -3.65 3.43 -16.18
CA GLY A 2 -4.21 4.74 -16.53
C GLY A 2 -4.45 4.99 -18.02
N THR A 3 -3.79 4.27 -18.92
CA THR A 3 -4.00 4.36 -20.36
C THR A 3 -5.24 3.58 -20.81
N THR A 4 -5.53 2.47 -20.13
CA THR A 4 -6.65 1.59 -20.47
C THR A 4 -7.95 1.94 -19.73
N ASN A 5 -7.84 2.58 -18.56
CA ASN A 5 -8.98 3.01 -17.75
C ASN A 5 -8.93 4.53 -17.55
N GLU A 6 -9.81 5.24 -18.24
CA GLU A 6 -9.88 6.72 -18.18
C GLU A 6 -10.45 7.25 -16.85
N LYS A 7 -11.07 6.43 -16.04
CA LYS A 7 -11.57 6.81 -14.70
C LYS A 7 -10.45 6.99 -13.69
N ILE A 8 -9.29 6.34 -13.90
CA ILE A 8 -8.16 6.44 -12.97
C ILE A 8 -7.59 7.85 -13.02
N CYS A 9 -7.52 8.48 -11.85
CA CYS A 9 -6.80 9.73 -11.61
C CYS A 9 -5.87 9.58 -10.41
N ALA A 10 -4.79 10.34 -10.38
CA ALA A 10 -3.78 10.26 -9.32
C ALA A 10 -3.71 11.59 -8.57
N ILE A 11 -3.68 11.50 -7.25
CA ILE A 11 -3.65 12.64 -6.33
C ILE A 11 -2.47 12.48 -5.39
N THR A 12 -1.75 13.56 -5.15
CA THR A 12 -0.67 13.61 -4.14
C THR A 12 -0.64 14.96 -3.43
N ALA A 13 0.09 15.03 -2.34
CA ALA A 13 0.26 16.23 -1.53
C ALA A 13 1.74 16.63 -1.48
N ALA A 14 2.25 17.25 -2.56
CA ALA A 14 3.64 17.67 -2.76
C ALA A 14 4.67 16.50 -2.77
N MET A 15 4.22 15.27 -3.09
CA MET A 15 5.07 14.06 -3.07
C MET A 15 5.21 13.41 -4.46
N LYS A 16 5.00 14.14 -5.53
CA LYS A 16 4.97 13.62 -6.92
C LYS A 16 6.19 12.75 -7.27
N TYR A 17 7.38 13.19 -6.93
CA TYR A 17 8.61 12.46 -7.28
C TYR A 17 8.85 11.26 -6.35
N GLY A 18 8.59 11.43 -5.07
CA GLY A 18 8.78 10.37 -4.09
C GLY A 18 7.83 9.19 -4.27
N THR A 19 6.61 9.44 -4.73
CA THR A 19 5.60 8.41 -5.01
C THR A 19 5.66 7.87 -6.45
N GLY A 20 6.62 8.31 -7.28
CA GLY A 20 6.77 7.85 -8.66
C GLY A 20 5.72 8.41 -9.64
N LEU A 21 4.88 9.34 -9.22
CA LEU A 21 3.77 9.86 -10.03
C LEU A 21 4.20 10.80 -11.17
N GLN A 22 5.49 11.16 -11.28
CA GLN A 22 5.99 11.98 -12.38
C GLN A 22 5.70 11.36 -13.77
N PHE A 23 5.71 10.04 -13.86
CA PHE A 23 5.39 9.33 -15.11
C PHE A 23 3.90 9.43 -15.46
N PHE A 24 3.02 9.24 -14.47
CA PHE A 24 1.58 9.40 -14.66
C PHE A 24 1.23 10.85 -14.98
N ALA A 25 1.80 11.82 -14.28
CA ALA A 25 1.60 13.24 -14.51
C ALA A 25 2.03 13.67 -15.92
N HIS A 26 3.11 13.10 -16.45
CA HIS A 26 3.57 13.37 -17.81
C HIS A 26 2.60 12.80 -18.87
N THR A 27 2.14 11.56 -18.67
CA THR A 27 1.30 10.85 -19.64
C THR A 27 -0.16 11.28 -19.56
N HIS A 28 -0.67 11.60 -18.37
CA HIS A 28 -2.07 11.92 -18.09
C HIS A 28 -2.23 13.23 -17.31
N PRO A 29 -1.74 14.37 -17.80
CA PRO A 29 -1.68 15.64 -17.03
C PRO A 29 -3.06 16.15 -16.59
N LYS A 30 -4.14 15.82 -17.29
CA LYS A 30 -5.50 16.22 -16.93
C LYS A 30 -6.13 15.35 -15.82
N ARG A 31 -5.49 14.26 -15.45
CA ARG A 31 -5.95 13.31 -14.43
C ARG A 31 -4.94 13.18 -13.28
N PHE A 32 -3.97 14.07 -13.23
CA PHE A 32 -3.01 14.19 -12.15
C PHE A 32 -3.23 15.48 -11.37
N PHE A 33 -3.30 15.37 -10.05
CA PHE A 33 -3.54 16.48 -9.14
C PHE A 33 -2.50 16.47 -8.01
N ASP A 34 -1.75 17.55 -7.90
CA ASP A 34 -0.88 17.81 -6.77
C ASP A 34 -1.48 18.98 -5.97
N VAL A 35 -1.99 18.68 -4.79
CA VAL A 35 -2.71 19.66 -3.94
C VAL A 35 -1.78 20.46 -3.04
N GLY A 36 -0.47 20.27 -3.16
CA GLY A 36 0.49 20.85 -2.22
C GLY A 36 0.49 20.10 -0.87
N MET A 37 1.09 20.66 0.17
CA MET A 37 1.14 20.04 1.50
C MET A 37 -0.22 20.15 2.22
N ALA A 38 -1.22 19.46 1.68
CA ALA A 38 -2.61 19.51 2.13
C ALA A 38 -3.26 18.11 2.05
N GLU A 39 -2.78 17.16 2.85
CA GLU A 39 -3.18 15.76 2.83
C GLU A 39 -4.69 15.58 3.09
N GLN A 40 -5.26 16.39 4.01
CA GLN A 40 -6.70 16.39 4.27
C GLN A 40 -7.49 16.75 3.01
N HIS A 41 -7.06 17.79 2.30
CA HIS A 41 -7.69 18.20 1.05
C HIS A 41 -7.57 17.13 -0.03
N ALA A 42 -6.41 16.44 -0.12
CA ALA A 42 -6.22 15.35 -1.05
C ALA A 42 -7.28 14.25 -0.89
N VAL A 43 -7.59 13.89 0.35
CA VAL A 43 -8.56 12.82 0.66
C VAL A 43 -10.00 13.28 0.39
N THR A 44 -10.41 14.46 0.85
CA THR A 44 -11.74 15.02 0.57
C THR A 44 -11.96 15.22 -0.94
N PHE A 45 -10.93 15.70 -1.65
CA PHE A 45 -10.98 15.87 -3.09
C PHE A 45 -11.13 14.52 -3.82
N ALA A 46 -10.42 13.48 -3.35
CA ALA A 46 -10.57 12.12 -3.86
C ALA A 46 -12.01 11.59 -3.68
N ALA A 47 -12.60 11.80 -2.50
CA ALA A 47 -14.00 11.42 -2.25
C ALA A 47 -14.95 12.12 -3.25
N GLY A 48 -14.77 13.43 -3.48
CA GLY A 48 -15.56 14.18 -4.47
C GLY A 48 -15.42 13.65 -5.89
N LEU A 49 -14.22 13.25 -6.32
CA LEU A 49 -14.01 12.62 -7.63
C LEU A 49 -14.64 11.22 -7.70
N ALA A 50 -14.52 10.43 -6.64
CA ALA A 50 -15.11 9.09 -6.57
C ALA A 50 -16.64 9.14 -6.64
N SER A 51 -17.30 10.09 -5.98
CA SER A 51 -18.74 10.30 -6.04
C SER A 51 -19.27 10.64 -7.45
N GLN A 52 -18.38 11.12 -8.33
CA GLN A 52 -18.68 11.38 -9.74
C GLN A 52 -18.23 10.23 -10.67
N GLY A 53 -17.91 9.07 -10.12
CA GLY A 53 -17.59 7.87 -10.87
C GLY A 53 -16.14 7.75 -11.35
N MET A 54 -15.24 8.61 -10.87
CA MET A 54 -13.80 8.44 -11.06
C MET A 54 -13.24 7.37 -10.11
N LEU A 55 -12.03 6.89 -10.41
CA LEU A 55 -11.26 6.01 -9.54
C LEU A 55 -9.98 6.73 -9.10
N PRO A 56 -10.05 7.55 -8.05
CA PRO A 56 -8.89 8.26 -7.55
C PRO A 56 -7.94 7.34 -6.78
N VAL A 57 -6.65 7.51 -7.07
CA VAL A 57 -5.53 6.89 -6.37
C VAL A 57 -4.80 7.98 -5.58
N VAL A 58 -4.92 7.95 -4.26
CA VAL A 58 -4.28 8.89 -3.34
C VAL A 58 -2.92 8.34 -2.96
N CYS A 59 -1.85 8.98 -3.46
CA CYS A 59 -0.46 8.56 -3.25
C CYS A 59 0.21 9.50 -2.25
N ILE A 60 0.33 9.05 -1.00
CA ILE A 60 0.85 9.83 0.13
C ILE A 60 1.77 8.93 0.96
N TYR A 61 2.82 9.50 1.58
CA TYR A 61 3.66 8.78 2.52
C TYR A 61 2.87 8.40 3.78
N SER A 62 3.12 7.20 4.29
CA SER A 62 2.46 6.66 5.47
C SER A 62 2.39 7.66 6.63
N THR A 63 3.53 8.24 7.02
CA THR A 63 3.57 9.21 8.12
C THR A 63 2.70 10.44 7.91
N PHE A 64 2.56 10.91 6.66
CA PHE A 64 1.76 12.11 6.36
C PHE A 64 0.27 11.82 6.17
N LEU A 65 -0.07 10.57 5.83
CA LEU A 65 -1.47 10.15 5.69
C LEU A 65 -2.26 10.27 7.01
N GLN A 66 -1.60 10.14 8.15
CA GLN A 66 -2.26 10.30 9.46
C GLN A 66 -2.91 11.67 9.66
N ARG A 67 -2.46 12.73 8.96
CA ARG A 67 -3.09 14.07 9.00
C ARG A 67 -4.51 14.07 8.44
N SER A 68 -4.84 13.12 7.59
CA SER A 68 -6.14 13.00 6.92
C SER A 68 -7.02 11.88 7.49
N TYR A 69 -6.73 11.39 8.70
CA TYR A 69 -7.47 10.29 9.30
C TYR A 69 -8.96 10.60 9.43
N ASP A 70 -9.31 11.80 9.86
CA ASP A 70 -10.71 12.24 9.95
C ASP A 70 -11.41 12.22 8.58
N GLN A 71 -10.76 12.73 7.53
CA GLN A 71 -11.31 12.74 6.17
C GLN A 71 -11.42 11.32 5.60
N ILE A 72 -10.50 10.42 5.94
CA ILE A 72 -10.61 9.00 5.55
C ILE A 72 -11.86 8.39 6.19
N ILE A 73 -12.17 8.70 7.44
CA ILE A 73 -13.36 8.22 8.13
C ILE A 73 -14.62 8.79 7.48
N HIS A 74 -14.75 10.11 7.47
CA HIS A 74 -16.03 10.79 7.18
C HIS A 74 -16.29 10.91 5.68
N ASP A 75 -15.29 11.29 4.89
CA ASP A 75 -15.51 11.60 3.48
C ASP A 75 -15.42 10.36 2.60
N VAL A 76 -14.63 9.35 3.03
CA VAL A 76 -14.37 8.17 2.21
C VAL A 76 -15.02 6.91 2.78
N ASN A 77 -14.70 6.54 4.03
CA ASN A 77 -15.06 5.22 4.56
C ASN A 77 -16.56 5.11 4.89
N LEU A 78 -17.13 6.11 5.57
CA LEU A 78 -18.56 6.12 5.90
C LEU A 78 -19.44 6.17 4.66
N LEU A 79 -19.01 6.88 3.63
CA LEU A 79 -19.71 7.01 2.35
C LEU A 79 -19.43 5.84 1.40
N ARG A 80 -18.52 4.95 1.76
CA ARG A 80 -18.09 3.83 0.93
C ARG A 80 -17.57 4.26 -0.45
N GLU A 81 -16.92 5.42 -0.52
CA GLU A 81 -16.39 5.97 -1.76
C GLU A 81 -15.28 5.10 -2.35
N ASN A 82 -15.25 4.99 -3.67
CA ASN A 82 -14.33 4.11 -4.39
C ASN A 82 -12.94 4.76 -4.56
N VAL A 83 -12.19 4.85 -3.45
CA VAL A 83 -10.87 5.46 -3.36
C VAL A 83 -9.81 4.39 -3.09
N VAL A 84 -8.68 4.46 -3.81
CA VAL A 84 -7.49 3.64 -3.57
C VAL A 84 -6.43 4.49 -2.87
N PHE A 85 -5.95 4.05 -1.72
CA PHE A 85 -4.81 4.65 -1.03
C PHE A 85 -3.54 3.87 -1.36
N ALA A 86 -2.61 4.50 -2.08
CA ALA A 86 -1.28 3.97 -2.36
C ALA A 86 -0.28 4.60 -1.37
N ILE A 87 0.03 3.87 -0.31
CA ILE A 87 0.76 4.36 0.86
C ILE A 87 2.23 4.02 0.70
N ASP A 88 3.02 5.02 0.37
CA ASP A 88 4.47 4.92 0.22
C ASP A 88 5.18 5.12 1.57
N ARG A 89 6.43 4.70 1.69
CA ARG A 89 7.24 4.76 2.92
C ARG A 89 6.57 4.02 4.08
N ALA A 90 6.00 2.86 3.82
CA ALA A 90 5.53 1.98 4.88
C ALA A 90 6.72 1.33 5.62
N GLY A 91 6.55 1.06 6.92
CA GLY A 91 7.61 0.48 7.75
C GLY A 91 8.68 1.49 8.18
N PHE A 92 9.86 0.99 8.48
CA PHE A 92 10.99 1.80 8.87
C PHE A 92 11.68 2.43 7.66
N VAL A 93 11.96 3.74 7.74
CA VAL A 93 12.54 4.53 6.63
C VAL A 93 13.82 5.23 7.11
N PRO A 94 14.92 4.52 7.27
CA PRO A 94 16.14 5.07 7.87
C PRO A 94 16.74 6.24 7.08
N ALA A 95 16.57 6.27 5.78
CA ALA A 95 17.15 7.30 4.92
C ALA A 95 16.42 8.66 4.97
N ASP A 96 15.17 8.72 5.44
CA ASP A 96 14.36 9.93 5.48
C ASP A 96 14.26 10.54 6.90
N GLY A 97 14.88 9.90 7.91
CA GLY A 97 14.96 10.39 9.27
C GLY A 97 13.69 10.12 10.11
N GLU A 98 13.70 10.67 11.33
CA GLU A 98 12.70 10.37 12.37
C GLU A 98 11.26 10.71 12.00
N THR A 99 11.07 11.71 11.15
CA THR A 99 9.75 12.23 10.80
C THR A 99 9.03 11.45 9.70
N HIS A 100 9.70 10.48 9.08
CA HIS A 100 9.18 9.75 7.92
C HIS A 100 8.88 8.28 8.19
N GLN A 101 8.80 7.88 9.46
CA GLN A 101 8.56 6.48 9.82
C GLN A 101 7.11 6.08 9.56
N GLY A 102 6.90 5.03 8.77
CA GLY A 102 5.59 4.58 8.30
C GLY A 102 5.05 3.40 9.11
N ILE A 103 4.89 3.55 10.42
CA ILE A 103 4.54 2.46 11.33
C ILE A 103 3.11 2.51 11.88
N TYR A 104 2.38 3.61 11.65
CA TYR A 104 1.06 3.81 12.27
C TYR A 104 -0.12 3.52 11.34
N ASP A 105 0.08 3.54 10.03
CA ASP A 105 -1.00 3.35 9.05
C ASP A 105 -1.77 2.03 9.22
N PRO A 106 -1.15 0.86 9.52
CA PRO A 106 -1.93 -0.34 9.75
C PRO A 106 -2.89 -0.22 10.95
N ALA A 107 -2.44 0.43 12.03
CA ALA A 107 -3.24 0.55 13.24
C ALA A 107 -4.50 1.40 13.03
N PHE A 108 -4.40 2.54 12.35
CA PHE A 108 -5.57 3.39 12.15
C PHE A 108 -6.46 2.95 10.97
N LEU A 109 -5.91 2.34 9.92
CA LEU A 109 -6.70 1.86 8.79
C LEU A 109 -7.46 0.57 9.12
N SER A 110 -6.86 -0.35 9.89
CA SER A 110 -7.53 -1.60 10.28
C SER A 110 -8.79 -1.36 11.11
N GLN A 111 -8.82 -0.31 11.93
CA GLN A 111 -10.01 0.07 12.70
C GLN A 111 -11.21 0.45 11.84
N LEU A 112 -10.97 0.83 10.58
CA LEU A 112 -12.03 1.23 9.65
C LEU A 112 -12.64 0.05 8.87
N GLY A 113 -12.11 -1.16 9.06
CA GLY A 113 -12.51 -2.33 8.26
C GLY A 113 -12.17 -2.17 6.77
N MET A 114 -11.22 -1.31 6.43
CA MET A 114 -10.74 -1.10 5.08
C MET A 114 -9.75 -2.19 4.71
N PRO A 115 -9.90 -2.86 3.55
CA PRO A 115 -8.88 -3.77 3.06
C PRO A 115 -7.53 -3.08 2.91
N LEU A 116 -6.49 -3.66 3.52
CA LEU A 116 -5.13 -3.14 3.51
C LEU A 116 -4.17 -4.25 3.05
N TYR A 117 -3.55 -4.04 1.91
CA TYR A 117 -2.59 -4.96 1.30
C TYR A 117 -1.16 -4.50 1.56
N ALA A 118 -0.30 -5.44 1.92
CA ALA A 118 1.11 -5.18 2.23
C ALA A 118 2.00 -6.16 1.45
N PRO A 119 2.25 -5.93 0.16
CA PRO A 119 3.03 -6.82 -0.69
C PRO A 119 4.49 -6.90 -0.23
N SER A 120 5.07 -8.10 -0.31
CA SER A 120 6.44 -8.39 0.08
C SER A 120 7.46 -8.20 -1.06
N ASN A 121 7.00 -8.22 -2.30
CA ASN A 121 7.85 -8.12 -3.49
C ASN A 121 7.13 -7.42 -4.65
N TYR A 122 7.87 -7.18 -5.74
CA TYR A 122 7.31 -6.48 -6.91
C TYR A 122 6.22 -7.27 -7.66
N GLN A 123 6.23 -8.59 -7.61
CA GLN A 123 5.19 -9.40 -8.25
C GLN A 123 3.86 -9.22 -7.53
N GLU A 124 3.86 -9.31 -6.19
CA GLU A 124 2.69 -9.04 -5.35
C GLU A 124 2.21 -7.59 -5.47
N LEU A 125 3.14 -6.62 -5.44
CA LEU A 125 2.79 -5.21 -5.59
C LEU A 125 2.08 -4.95 -6.92
N ASN A 126 2.62 -5.48 -8.02
CA ASN A 126 2.02 -5.32 -9.34
C ASN A 126 0.66 -6.01 -9.44
N TYR A 127 0.56 -7.24 -8.94
CA TYR A 127 -0.69 -8.00 -8.94
C TYR A 127 -1.78 -7.27 -8.14
N TRP A 128 -1.51 -6.95 -6.88
CA TRP A 128 -2.51 -6.32 -6.02
C TRP A 128 -2.89 -4.91 -6.50
N LEU A 129 -1.94 -4.13 -6.99
CA LEU A 129 -2.26 -2.81 -7.56
C LEU A 129 -3.21 -2.94 -8.75
N GLN A 130 -3.00 -3.91 -9.65
CA GLN A 130 -3.91 -4.17 -10.76
C GLN A 130 -5.30 -4.61 -10.27
N GLN A 131 -5.37 -5.49 -9.27
CA GLN A 131 -6.65 -5.92 -8.70
C GLN A 131 -7.41 -4.75 -8.06
N LEU A 132 -6.72 -3.91 -7.28
CA LEU A 132 -7.32 -2.77 -6.59
C LEU A 132 -7.81 -1.69 -7.56
N LEU A 133 -7.25 -1.60 -8.75
CA LEU A 133 -7.66 -0.68 -9.81
C LEU A 133 -8.71 -1.28 -10.76
N SER A 134 -9.10 -2.53 -10.56
CA SER A 134 -10.14 -3.21 -11.34
C SER A 134 -11.54 -3.02 -10.73
N ASP A 135 -12.56 -3.43 -11.46
CA ASP A 135 -13.95 -3.44 -10.99
C ASP A 135 -14.27 -4.56 -9.97
N ARG A 136 -13.27 -5.35 -9.57
CA ARG A 136 -13.40 -6.40 -8.54
C ARG A 136 -13.71 -5.82 -7.16
N PHE A 137 -13.20 -4.63 -6.88
CA PHE A 137 -13.35 -3.98 -5.58
C PHE A 137 -14.25 -2.76 -5.66
N HIS A 138 -15.07 -2.59 -4.62
CA HIS A 138 -15.90 -1.41 -4.42
C HIS A 138 -15.66 -0.85 -3.02
N GLY A 139 -15.67 0.46 -2.89
CA GLY A 139 -15.38 1.17 -1.65
C GLY A 139 -13.88 1.40 -1.43
N PRO A 140 -13.51 1.95 -0.27
CA PRO A 140 -12.13 2.33 0.04
C PRO A 140 -11.25 1.11 0.27
N ARG A 141 -10.01 1.21 -0.16
CA ARG A 141 -8.98 0.17 -0.01
C ARG A 141 -7.59 0.77 -0.07
N ALA A 142 -6.63 0.09 0.52
CA ALA A 142 -5.27 0.57 0.61
C ALA A 142 -4.25 -0.49 0.23
N ILE A 143 -3.14 -0.05 -0.33
CA ILE A 143 -1.91 -0.83 -0.53
C ILE A 143 -0.75 -0.05 0.06
N ARG A 144 0.07 -0.70 0.86
CA ARG A 144 1.23 -0.09 1.51
C ARG A 144 2.51 -0.79 1.08
N TYR A 145 3.57 -0.03 0.86
CA TYR A 145 4.85 -0.56 0.41
C TYR A 145 6.02 0.29 0.93
N PRO A 146 7.18 -0.33 1.20
CA PRO A 146 8.35 0.36 1.74
C PRO A 146 9.01 1.27 0.68
N ARG A 147 9.90 2.13 1.14
CA ARG A 147 10.83 2.85 0.28
C ARG A 147 11.99 1.92 -0.12
N GLY A 148 12.34 1.91 -1.39
CA GLY A 148 13.52 1.18 -1.89
C GLY A 148 13.17 0.04 -2.84
N GLY A 149 14.14 -0.86 -3.04
CA GLY A 149 13.97 -2.08 -3.81
C GLY A 149 13.46 -3.23 -2.94
N GLN A 150 12.96 -4.28 -3.59
CA GLN A 150 12.62 -5.52 -2.89
C GLN A 150 13.87 -6.23 -2.40
N ASP A 151 13.77 -6.99 -1.33
CA ASP A 151 14.82 -7.92 -0.89
C ASP A 151 14.99 -9.05 -1.90
N ALA A 152 16.25 -9.44 -2.15
CA ALA A 152 16.56 -10.50 -3.11
C ALA A 152 16.00 -11.87 -2.68
N ALA A 153 15.91 -12.12 -1.38
CA ALA A 153 15.35 -13.36 -0.85
C ALA A 153 13.84 -13.49 -1.09
N LEU A 154 13.15 -12.35 -1.30
CA LEU A 154 11.71 -12.33 -1.57
C LEU A 154 11.38 -12.37 -3.06
N ALA A 155 12.36 -12.13 -3.93
CA ALA A 155 12.16 -12.09 -5.38
C ALA A 155 11.77 -13.44 -5.99
N GLU A 156 12.10 -14.55 -5.32
CA GLU A 156 11.81 -15.92 -5.78
C GLU A 156 10.36 -16.36 -5.53
N PHE A 157 9.65 -15.68 -4.62
CA PHE A 157 8.27 -16.02 -4.29
C PHE A 157 7.31 -15.38 -5.29
N GLY A 158 6.39 -16.21 -5.79
CA GLY A 158 5.30 -15.77 -6.65
C GLY A 158 4.18 -15.11 -5.86
N CYS A 159 3.17 -14.64 -6.58
CA CYS A 159 1.93 -14.14 -5.99
C CYS A 159 0.81 -15.14 -6.25
N THR A 160 0.19 -15.67 -5.18
CA THR A 160 -0.97 -16.58 -5.31
C THR A 160 -2.28 -15.84 -5.50
N GLY A 161 -2.34 -14.58 -5.08
CA GLY A 161 -3.56 -13.77 -5.08
C GLY A 161 -4.52 -14.10 -3.94
N GLU A 162 -4.06 -14.88 -2.96
CA GLU A 162 -4.79 -15.17 -1.72
C GLU A 162 -4.48 -14.13 -0.64
N ASP A 163 -5.33 -14.06 0.39
CA ASP A 163 -5.17 -13.12 1.49
C ASP A 163 -3.95 -13.44 2.39
N TYR A 164 -3.52 -14.70 2.39
CA TYR A 164 -2.30 -15.19 3.03
C TYR A 164 -1.75 -16.40 2.27
N ASP A 165 -0.47 -16.64 2.41
CA ASP A 165 0.20 -17.78 1.78
C ASP A 165 1.17 -18.48 2.74
N PHE A 166 1.44 -19.73 2.46
CA PHE A 166 2.49 -20.49 3.13
C PHE A 166 3.72 -20.55 2.22
N LEU A 167 4.73 -19.76 2.51
CA LEU A 167 5.99 -19.80 1.77
C LEU A 167 6.73 -21.11 1.97
N ARG A 168 6.64 -21.68 3.18
CA ARG A 168 7.21 -22.97 3.55
C ARG A 168 6.30 -23.70 4.51
N LYS A 169 6.29 -25.04 4.40
CA LYS A 169 5.58 -25.96 5.31
C LYS A 169 6.49 -27.09 5.68
N ALA A 170 6.45 -27.50 6.96
CA ALA A 170 6.98 -28.76 7.43
C ALA A 170 5.87 -29.51 8.17
N ASP A 171 5.75 -30.83 7.93
CA ASP A 171 4.66 -31.66 8.51
C ASP A 171 4.82 -31.85 10.03
N ASP A 172 6.03 -31.69 10.54
CA ASP A 172 6.41 -31.80 11.93
C ASP A 172 6.66 -30.43 12.62
N ALA A 173 6.23 -29.34 11.99
CA ALA A 173 6.42 -28.00 12.52
C ALA A 173 5.75 -27.84 13.87
N THR A 174 6.54 -27.38 14.87
CA THR A 174 6.07 -27.05 16.21
C THR A 174 5.88 -25.57 16.42
N ILE A 175 6.41 -24.75 15.51
CA ILE A 175 6.33 -23.27 15.52
C ILE A 175 5.80 -22.79 14.16
N VAL A 176 4.89 -21.82 14.20
CA VAL A 176 4.44 -21.10 13.01
C VAL A 176 4.98 -19.68 13.10
N LEU A 177 5.78 -19.30 12.10
CA LEU A 177 6.27 -17.94 11.95
C LEU A 177 5.33 -17.19 11.00
N VAL A 178 4.88 -15.99 11.40
CA VAL A 178 3.96 -15.16 10.62
C VAL A 178 4.54 -13.75 10.48
N SER A 179 4.58 -13.24 9.26
CA SER A 179 5.00 -11.87 8.96
C SER A 179 4.28 -11.35 7.72
N TYR A 180 4.56 -10.11 7.32
CA TYR A 180 4.01 -9.48 6.12
C TYR A 180 5.00 -8.44 5.59
N ALA A 181 4.84 -8.03 4.34
CA ALA A 181 5.67 -7.04 3.67
C ALA A 181 7.17 -7.41 3.68
N ASP A 182 8.03 -6.44 3.83
CA ASP A 182 9.49 -6.59 3.80
C ASP A 182 10.07 -7.28 5.05
N GLU A 183 9.39 -7.24 6.19
CA GLU A 183 9.80 -8.01 7.39
C GLU A 183 9.81 -9.53 7.15
N LEU A 184 9.25 -9.99 6.07
CA LEU A 184 9.27 -11.39 5.67
C LEU A 184 10.71 -11.88 5.37
N ALA A 185 11.60 -11.01 4.93
CA ALA A 185 13.02 -11.33 4.71
C ALA A 185 13.72 -11.71 6.03
N ASP A 186 13.48 -10.94 7.08
CA ASP A 186 14.02 -11.20 8.42
C ASP A 186 13.44 -12.51 9.01
N LEU A 187 12.17 -12.75 8.75
CA LEU A 187 11.52 -13.99 9.19
C LEU A 187 12.11 -15.23 8.50
N LEU A 188 12.42 -15.16 7.21
CA LEU A 188 13.11 -16.24 6.49
C LEU A 188 14.52 -16.50 7.06
N GLN A 189 15.20 -15.46 7.52
CA GLN A 189 16.48 -15.62 8.20
C GLN A 189 16.30 -16.27 9.56
N ALA A 190 15.32 -15.85 10.36
CA ALA A 190 15.01 -16.44 11.65
C ALA A 190 14.67 -17.94 11.54
N GLU A 191 13.91 -18.33 10.51
CA GLU A 191 13.62 -19.73 10.21
C GLU A 191 14.91 -20.55 9.99
N ARG A 192 15.84 -20.04 9.17
CA ARG A 192 17.14 -20.71 8.94
C ARG A 192 17.94 -20.90 10.23
N GLU A 193 17.92 -19.91 11.11
CA GLU A 193 18.61 -20.00 12.42
C GLU A 193 17.96 -21.01 13.37
N LEU A 194 16.62 -21.11 13.37
CA LEU A 194 15.89 -22.12 14.13
C LEU A 194 16.19 -23.53 13.62
N GLN A 195 16.19 -23.74 12.31
CA GLN A 195 16.55 -25.02 11.70
C GLN A 195 17.97 -25.46 12.08
N GLN A 196 18.95 -24.55 12.10
CA GLN A 196 20.32 -24.86 12.56
C GLN A 196 20.37 -25.32 14.01
N LYS A 197 19.41 -24.93 14.84
CA LYS A 197 19.26 -25.34 16.24
C LYS A 197 18.37 -26.56 16.42
N SER A 198 17.97 -27.21 15.33
CA SER A 198 17.04 -28.36 15.31
C SER A 198 15.68 -28.04 15.95
N ILE A 199 15.20 -26.82 15.77
CA ILE A 199 13.86 -26.39 16.16
C ILE A 199 13.02 -26.34 14.86
N ALA A 200 11.98 -27.19 14.82
CA ALA A 200 11.06 -27.30 13.70
C ALA A 200 9.77 -26.49 13.93
#